data_9487a58dfb8dad2593ac9fa91532cd2a
#
_entry.id   9487a58dfb8dad2593ac9fa91532cd2a
#
_cell.length_a   1.000
_cell.length_b   1.000
_cell.length_c   1.000
_cell.angle_alpha   90.00
_cell.angle_beta   90.00
_cell.angle_gamma   90.00
#
_symmetry.space_group_name_H-M   'P 1'
#
loop_
_entity.id
_entity.type
_entity.pdbx_description
1 polymer ?
#
loop_
_entity_poly.entity_id
_entity_poly.type
_entity_poly.pdbx_seq_one_letter_code
_entity_poly.pdbx_strand_id
1 'polypeptide(L)'
;MQSVPTWLVVTLAVLLLLALKILAETPDIQQSIAPQSQPHHWQIVSTLLSDVESIAAVIAVILYIKGAPERRAQRHYEAWRIVDMAASAKMEISYARYQALEDLHRDGLSLEGLEAPNANLARIELPHAELSNCNLRMANLQQANLQGANLQGADLRAADLQNANLRGANLQGSNLEGANLRNAELWEARWWDADLSEAELWWAEVHIEDLEGARLCRTIMPDGQTLDRDCASHSQQQPTSH
;
A
#
# COMPACT_ATOMS: atom_id res chain seq x y z
N MET A 1 -6.35 11.58 -32.43
CA MET A 1 -5.46 10.53 -32.99
C MET A 1 -4.67 9.95 -31.82
N GLN A 2 -5.03 8.77 -31.35
CA GLN A 2 -4.27 8.08 -30.32
C GLN A 2 -2.95 7.62 -30.94
N SER A 3 -1.83 8.13 -30.45
CA SER A 3 -0.51 7.68 -30.87
C SER A 3 -0.34 6.21 -30.52
N VAL A 4 -0.06 5.39 -31.52
CA VAL A 4 0.27 3.97 -31.32
C VAL A 4 1.46 3.91 -30.37
N PRO A 5 1.38 3.18 -29.24
CA PRO A 5 2.47 3.14 -28.28
C PRO A 5 3.75 2.58 -28.93
N THR A 6 4.87 3.25 -28.73
CA THR A 6 6.16 2.92 -29.36
C THR A 6 6.60 1.47 -29.14
N TRP A 7 6.26 0.87 -27.99
CA TRP A 7 6.53 -0.54 -27.71
C TRP A 7 5.81 -1.49 -28.69
N LEU A 8 4.60 -1.14 -29.12
CA LEU A 8 3.80 -1.98 -30.03
C LEU A 8 4.38 -1.95 -31.46
N VAL A 9 4.92 -0.80 -31.89
CA VAL A 9 5.61 -0.67 -33.16
C VAL A 9 6.89 -1.49 -33.18
N VAL A 10 7.66 -1.47 -32.07
CA VAL A 10 8.91 -2.23 -31.95
C VAL A 10 8.66 -3.72 -31.85
N THR A 11 7.64 -4.16 -31.08
CA THR A 11 7.30 -5.59 -31.00
C THR A 11 6.82 -6.12 -32.35
N LEU A 12 6.03 -5.36 -33.10
CA LEU A 12 5.62 -5.72 -34.45
C LEU A 12 6.81 -5.81 -35.42
N ALA A 13 7.76 -4.88 -35.33
CA ALA A 13 8.96 -4.90 -36.16
C ALA A 13 9.85 -6.14 -35.83
N VAL A 14 10.02 -6.47 -34.55
CA VAL A 14 10.77 -7.68 -34.12
C VAL A 14 10.09 -8.96 -34.59
N LEU A 15 8.75 -9.04 -34.44
CA LEU A 15 7.97 -10.19 -34.93
C LEU A 15 8.05 -10.35 -36.44
N LEU A 16 8.05 -9.24 -37.19
CA LEU A 16 8.20 -9.25 -38.64
C LEU A 16 9.60 -9.75 -39.08
N LEU A 17 10.65 -9.31 -38.38
CA LEU A 17 12.03 -9.78 -38.59
C LEU A 17 12.18 -11.26 -38.28
N LEU A 18 11.58 -11.74 -37.18
CA LEU A 18 11.57 -13.16 -36.84
C LEU A 18 10.80 -14.00 -37.88
N ALA A 19 9.66 -13.52 -38.33
CA ALA A 19 8.87 -14.17 -39.39
C ALA A 19 9.67 -14.26 -40.73
N LEU A 20 10.37 -13.19 -41.09
CA LEU A 20 11.25 -13.15 -42.28
C LEU A 20 12.42 -14.15 -42.13
N LYS A 21 12.97 -14.28 -40.91
CA LYS A 21 14.03 -15.25 -40.64
C LYS A 21 13.52 -16.69 -40.79
N ILE A 22 12.38 -17.02 -40.15
CA ILE A 22 11.76 -18.34 -40.26
C ILE A 22 11.45 -18.70 -41.72
N LEU A 23 10.94 -17.74 -42.51
CA LEU A 23 10.70 -17.90 -43.91
C LEU A 23 11.99 -18.15 -44.73
N ALA A 24 13.08 -17.45 -44.37
CA ALA A 24 14.39 -17.64 -45.00
C ALA A 24 15.06 -18.99 -44.67
N GLU A 25 14.73 -19.58 -43.54
CA GLU A 25 15.25 -20.88 -43.08
C GLU A 25 14.43 -22.09 -43.56
N THR A 26 13.25 -21.87 -44.18
CA THR A 26 12.45 -22.97 -44.72
C THR A 26 13.10 -23.57 -45.97
N PRO A 27 13.33 -24.89 -46.05
CA PRO A 27 14.08 -25.52 -47.12
C PRO A 27 13.43 -25.29 -48.53
N ASP A 28 12.11 -25.17 -48.59
CA ASP A 28 11.36 -24.93 -49.82
C ASP A 28 11.62 -23.54 -50.42
N ILE A 29 11.85 -22.53 -49.59
CA ILE A 29 12.15 -21.17 -50.04
C ILE A 29 13.63 -21.03 -50.43
N GLN A 30 14.53 -21.72 -49.71
CA GLN A 30 15.96 -21.75 -50.06
C GLN A 30 16.19 -22.36 -51.44
N GLN A 31 15.43 -23.37 -51.86
CA GLN A 31 15.52 -23.94 -53.20
C GLN A 31 14.96 -23.03 -54.30
N SER A 32 14.00 -22.16 -53.96
CA SER A 32 13.36 -21.25 -54.93
C SER A 32 14.13 -19.97 -55.18
N ILE A 33 14.93 -19.50 -54.23
CA ILE A 33 15.59 -18.17 -54.25
C ILE A 33 17.09 -18.27 -54.52
N ALA A 34 17.73 -19.45 -54.40
CA ALA A 34 19.16 -19.61 -54.56
C ALA A 34 19.54 -19.71 -56.07
N PRO A 35 20.05 -18.67 -56.71
CA PRO A 35 20.72 -18.83 -58.00
C PRO A 35 22.01 -19.59 -57.79
N GLN A 36 22.26 -20.61 -58.62
CA GLN A 36 23.36 -21.58 -58.52
C GLN A 36 24.78 -21.01 -58.57
N SER A 37 25.00 -19.69 -58.43
CA SER A 37 26.28 -19.06 -58.73
C SER A 37 26.84 -18.07 -57.72
N GLN A 38 26.29 -17.88 -56.50
CA GLN A 38 26.90 -16.99 -55.51
C GLN A 38 26.70 -17.40 -54.02
N PRO A 39 27.60 -18.22 -53.44
CA PRO A 39 27.45 -18.62 -52.03
C PRO A 39 27.79 -17.53 -51.00
N HIS A 40 28.50 -16.47 -51.37
CA HIS A 40 28.99 -15.46 -50.41
C HIS A 40 27.90 -14.52 -49.88
N HIS A 41 26.90 -14.14 -50.69
CA HIS A 41 25.85 -13.21 -50.24
C HIS A 41 24.95 -13.79 -49.15
N TRP A 42 24.65 -15.08 -49.23
CA TRP A 42 23.78 -15.74 -48.26
C TRP A 42 24.45 -15.99 -46.91
N GLN A 43 25.79 -16.23 -46.91
CA GLN A 43 26.55 -16.30 -45.63
C GLN A 43 26.55 -14.95 -44.90
N ILE A 44 26.69 -13.83 -45.65
CA ILE A 44 26.63 -12.49 -45.03
C ILE A 44 25.20 -12.23 -44.50
N VAL A 45 24.18 -12.58 -45.23
CA VAL A 45 22.78 -12.40 -44.81
C VAL A 45 22.44 -13.25 -43.57
N SER A 46 22.88 -14.51 -43.51
CA SER A 46 22.66 -15.38 -42.33
C SER A 46 23.40 -14.88 -41.12
N THR A 47 24.64 -14.36 -41.28
CA THR A 47 25.42 -13.76 -40.20
C THR A 47 24.73 -12.47 -39.67
N LEU A 48 24.28 -11.60 -40.57
CA LEU A 48 23.55 -10.40 -40.22
C LEU A 48 22.22 -10.71 -39.50
N LEU A 49 21.51 -11.77 -39.93
CA LEU A 49 20.26 -12.20 -39.30
C LEU A 49 20.50 -12.82 -37.89
N SER A 50 21.64 -13.51 -37.67
CA SER A 50 21.98 -14.00 -36.33
C SER A 50 22.27 -12.86 -35.34
N ASP A 51 22.94 -11.80 -35.82
CA ASP A 51 23.20 -10.60 -35.02
C ASP A 51 21.91 -9.83 -34.70
N VAL A 52 20.93 -9.86 -35.63
CA VAL A 52 19.60 -9.22 -35.41
C VAL A 52 18.86 -9.85 -34.23
N GLU A 53 18.93 -11.17 -34.00
CA GLU A 53 18.31 -11.80 -32.82
C GLU A 53 18.89 -11.27 -31.52
N SER A 54 20.21 -11.19 -31.45
CA SER A 54 20.90 -10.67 -30.26
C SER A 54 20.55 -9.20 -30.02
N ILE A 55 20.54 -8.39 -31.07
CA ILE A 55 20.17 -6.98 -31.01
C ILE A 55 18.69 -6.83 -30.61
N ALA A 56 17.79 -7.61 -31.19
CA ALA A 56 16.37 -7.58 -30.86
C ALA A 56 16.10 -7.96 -29.40
N ALA A 57 16.82 -8.97 -28.87
CA ALA A 57 16.73 -9.34 -27.45
C ALA A 57 17.21 -8.20 -26.55
N VAL A 58 18.33 -7.57 -26.86
CA VAL A 58 18.84 -6.41 -26.11
C VAL A 58 17.85 -5.24 -26.15
N ILE A 59 17.32 -4.90 -27.32
CA ILE A 59 16.31 -3.85 -27.47
C ILE A 59 15.05 -4.19 -26.65
N ALA A 60 14.56 -5.43 -26.69
CA ALA A 60 13.41 -5.87 -25.92
C ALA A 60 13.65 -5.70 -24.40
N VAL A 61 14.84 -6.06 -23.92
CA VAL A 61 15.23 -5.86 -22.50
C VAL A 61 15.28 -4.37 -22.15
N ILE A 62 15.90 -3.54 -23.01
CA ILE A 62 15.96 -2.09 -22.77
C ILE A 62 14.55 -1.48 -22.72
N LEU A 63 13.67 -1.85 -23.64
CA LEU A 63 12.29 -1.37 -23.67
C LEU A 63 11.49 -1.88 -22.46
N TYR A 64 11.72 -3.12 -22.05
CA TYR A 64 11.13 -3.66 -20.84
C TYR A 64 11.56 -2.87 -19.60
N ILE A 65 12.87 -2.55 -19.47
CA ILE A 65 13.40 -1.74 -18.37
C ILE A 65 12.85 -0.31 -18.44
N LYS A 66 12.85 0.32 -19.62
CA LYS A 66 12.31 1.69 -19.81
C LYS A 66 10.83 1.79 -19.48
N GLY A 67 10.03 0.80 -19.81
CA GLY A 67 8.60 0.77 -19.48
C GLY A 67 8.29 0.35 -18.03
N ALA A 68 9.29 -0.03 -17.24
CA ALA A 68 9.07 -0.46 -15.86
C ALA A 68 8.44 0.63 -14.96
N PRO A 69 8.88 1.91 -15.01
CA PRO A 69 8.26 2.96 -14.19
C PRO A 69 6.80 3.22 -14.57
N GLU A 70 6.46 3.21 -15.87
CA GLU A 70 5.07 3.39 -16.33
C GLU A 70 4.17 2.24 -15.85
N ARG A 71 4.64 1.00 -15.96
CA ARG A 71 3.91 -0.17 -15.45
C ARG A 71 3.74 -0.15 -13.95
N ARG A 72 4.74 0.36 -13.21
CA ARG A 72 4.64 0.53 -11.76
C ARG A 72 3.61 1.59 -11.41
N ALA A 73 3.68 2.76 -12.04
CA ALA A 73 2.70 3.83 -11.85
C ALA A 73 1.26 3.38 -12.18
N GLN A 74 1.07 2.59 -13.23
CA GLN A 74 -0.23 2.03 -13.59
C GLN A 74 -0.76 1.09 -12.49
N ARG A 75 0.08 0.20 -11.95
CA ARG A 75 -0.31 -0.70 -10.85
C ARG A 75 -0.69 0.08 -9.59
N HIS A 76 0.08 1.12 -9.24
CA HIS A 76 -0.25 1.99 -8.10
C HIS A 76 -1.58 2.70 -8.29
N TYR A 77 -1.83 3.22 -9.49
CA TYR A 77 -3.12 3.86 -9.79
C TYR A 77 -4.29 2.87 -9.67
N GLU A 78 -4.13 1.64 -10.17
CA GLU A 78 -5.15 0.59 -10.04
C GLU A 78 -5.37 0.19 -8.57
N ALA A 79 -4.30 0.07 -7.78
CA ALA A 79 -4.39 -0.23 -6.35
C ALA A 79 -5.14 0.86 -5.60
N TRP A 80 -4.80 2.14 -5.79
CA TRP A 80 -5.51 3.26 -5.18
C TRP A 80 -6.98 3.30 -5.60
N ARG A 81 -7.28 3.05 -6.87
CA ARG A 81 -8.67 2.98 -7.34
C ARG A 81 -9.47 1.89 -6.63
N ILE A 82 -8.86 0.74 -6.30
CA ILE A 82 -9.51 -0.32 -5.54
C ILE A 82 -9.81 0.16 -4.10
N VAL A 83 -8.86 0.84 -3.47
CA VAL A 83 -9.02 1.39 -2.11
C VAL A 83 -10.17 2.40 -2.08
N ASP A 84 -10.16 3.38 -2.99
CA ASP A 84 -11.19 4.43 -3.08
C ASP A 84 -12.57 3.86 -3.40
N MET A 85 -12.64 2.89 -4.31
CA MET A 85 -13.90 2.25 -4.68
C MET A 85 -14.49 1.47 -3.50
N ALA A 86 -13.65 0.77 -2.73
CA ALA A 86 -14.11 0.05 -1.55
C ALA A 86 -14.56 1.00 -0.43
N ALA A 87 -13.89 2.15 -0.25
CA ALA A 87 -14.30 3.19 0.68
C ALA A 87 -15.63 3.81 0.27
N SER A 88 -15.77 4.21 -0.99
CA SER A 88 -17.00 4.81 -1.54
C SER A 88 -18.22 3.89 -1.48
N ALA A 89 -18.00 2.58 -1.70
CA ALA A 89 -19.05 1.56 -1.62
C ALA A 89 -19.37 1.14 -0.17
N LYS A 90 -18.69 1.70 0.84
CA LYS A 90 -18.79 1.32 2.26
C LYS A 90 -18.63 -0.18 2.49
N MET A 91 -17.74 -0.80 1.73
CA MET A 91 -17.47 -2.24 1.86
C MET A 91 -16.61 -2.50 3.11
N GLU A 92 -17.15 -3.19 4.09
CA GLU A 92 -16.42 -3.59 5.30
C GLU A 92 -15.35 -4.64 4.96
N ILE A 93 -15.73 -5.67 4.20
CA ILE A 93 -14.87 -6.77 3.81
C ILE A 93 -14.47 -6.62 2.35
N SER A 94 -13.19 -6.38 2.09
CA SER A 94 -12.63 -6.31 0.74
C SER A 94 -11.21 -6.88 0.74
N TYR A 95 -11.07 -8.12 0.31
CA TYR A 95 -9.74 -8.72 0.12
C TYR A 95 -8.89 -7.93 -0.88
N ALA A 96 -9.53 -7.37 -1.91
CA ALA A 96 -8.85 -6.54 -2.89
C ALA A 96 -8.27 -5.26 -2.27
N ARG A 97 -9.02 -4.60 -1.35
CA ARG A 97 -8.51 -3.44 -0.59
C ARG A 97 -7.31 -3.83 0.27
N TYR A 98 -7.43 -4.93 1.00
CA TYR A 98 -6.37 -5.43 1.86
C TYR A 98 -5.07 -5.64 1.07
N GLN A 99 -5.12 -6.40 -0.03
CA GLN A 99 -3.98 -6.65 -0.91
C GLN A 99 -3.43 -5.36 -1.54
N ALA A 100 -4.31 -4.46 -1.97
CA ALA A 100 -3.90 -3.19 -2.55
C ALA A 100 -3.12 -2.32 -1.56
N LEU A 101 -3.54 -2.27 -0.29
CA LEU A 101 -2.83 -1.52 0.76
C LEU A 101 -1.45 -2.12 1.06
N GLU A 102 -1.35 -3.44 1.16
CA GLU A 102 -0.06 -4.10 1.37
C GLU A 102 0.88 -3.93 0.16
N ASP A 103 0.37 -3.98 -1.06
CA ASP A 103 1.16 -3.76 -2.27
C ASP A 103 1.67 -2.31 -2.36
N LEU A 104 0.81 -1.32 -2.07
CA LEU A 104 1.20 0.09 -2.01
C LEU A 104 2.28 0.32 -0.95
N HIS A 105 2.09 -0.24 0.25
CA HIS A 105 3.08 -0.16 1.33
C HIS A 105 4.41 -0.83 0.96
N ARG A 106 4.37 -2.04 0.40
CA ARG A 106 5.57 -2.77 -0.05
C ARG A 106 6.36 -2.01 -1.12
N ASP A 107 5.68 -1.28 -1.99
CA ASP A 107 6.29 -0.43 -3.00
C ASP A 107 6.79 0.91 -2.42
N GLY A 108 6.64 1.13 -1.10
CA GLY A 108 7.13 2.30 -0.35
C GLY A 108 6.29 3.56 -0.57
N LEU A 109 5.01 3.42 -0.91
CA LEU A 109 4.12 4.55 -1.11
C LEU A 109 3.50 5.00 0.20
N SER A 110 3.30 6.31 0.33
CA SER A 110 2.57 6.90 1.44
C SER A 110 1.09 6.53 1.37
N LEU A 111 0.55 6.17 2.54
CA LEU A 111 -0.88 5.95 2.76
C LEU A 111 -1.51 7.12 3.53
N GLU A 112 -0.86 8.29 3.51
CA GLU A 112 -1.36 9.51 4.15
C GLU A 112 -2.77 9.85 3.65
N GLY A 113 -3.67 10.19 4.58
CA GLY A 113 -5.06 10.53 4.26
C GLY A 113 -5.90 9.35 3.78
N LEU A 114 -5.47 8.11 4.00
CA LEU A 114 -6.24 6.91 3.64
C LEU A 114 -7.66 6.97 4.24
N GLU A 115 -8.67 6.81 3.40
CA GLU A 115 -10.09 6.68 3.79
C GLU A 115 -10.49 5.19 3.82
N ALA A 116 -10.55 4.61 5.02
CA ALA A 116 -10.95 3.22 5.22
C ALA A 116 -11.81 3.02 6.48
N PRO A 117 -12.86 3.84 6.70
CA PRO A 117 -13.74 3.66 7.85
C PRO A 117 -14.49 2.32 7.75
N ASN A 118 -14.72 1.66 8.89
CA ASN A 118 -15.35 0.35 9.02
C ASN A 118 -14.65 -0.78 8.23
N ALA A 119 -13.44 -0.56 7.74
CA ALA A 119 -12.74 -1.57 6.95
C ALA A 119 -12.32 -2.76 7.81
N ASN A 120 -12.46 -3.97 7.29
CA ASN A 120 -11.82 -5.13 7.88
C ASN A 120 -10.37 -5.21 7.39
N LEU A 121 -9.45 -4.82 8.26
CA LEU A 121 -8.00 -4.80 8.07
C LEU A 121 -7.32 -5.68 9.14
N ALA A 122 -8.04 -6.68 9.67
CA ALA A 122 -7.47 -7.58 10.66
C ALA A 122 -6.22 -8.29 10.12
N ARG A 123 -5.15 -8.28 10.91
CA ARG A 123 -3.84 -8.86 10.60
C ARG A 123 -3.10 -8.19 9.44
N ILE A 124 -3.46 -6.97 9.06
CA ILE A 124 -2.74 -6.27 8.00
C ILE A 124 -1.29 -5.99 8.40
N GLU A 125 -0.37 -6.15 7.46
CA GLU A 125 1.06 -5.92 7.65
C GLU A 125 1.47 -4.56 7.05
N LEU A 126 1.53 -3.53 7.91
CA LEU A 126 1.90 -2.16 7.55
C LEU A 126 2.97 -1.57 8.49
N PRO A 127 4.08 -2.30 8.78
CA PRO A 127 5.13 -1.78 9.65
C PRO A 127 5.79 -0.56 9.01
N HIS A 128 5.99 0.50 9.81
CA HIS A 128 6.58 1.77 9.35
C HIS A 128 5.80 2.50 8.25
N ALA A 129 4.51 2.17 8.06
CA ALA A 129 3.67 2.83 7.05
C ALA A 129 3.41 4.30 7.40
N GLU A 130 3.35 5.15 6.37
CA GLU A 130 2.90 6.53 6.49
C GLU A 130 1.37 6.58 6.41
N LEU A 131 0.71 6.64 7.57
CA LEU A 131 -0.74 6.63 7.77
C LEU A 131 -1.22 7.93 8.45
N SER A 132 -0.46 9.03 8.32
CA SER A 132 -0.84 10.31 8.91
C SER A 132 -2.18 10.79 8.36
N ASN A 133 -3.01 11.39 9.23
CA ASN A 133 -4.32 11.93 8.90
C ASN A 133 -5.30 10.93 8.26
N CYS A 134 -5.07 9.63 8.40
CA CYS A 134 -5.98 8.61 7.86
C CYS A 134 -7.28 8.53 8.66
N ASN A 135 -8.35 8.09 7.99
CA ASN A 135 -9.63 7.78 8.60
C ASN A 135 -9.82 6.26 8.69
N LEU A 136 -9.61 5.72 9.87
CA LEU A 136 -9.74 4.31 10.23
C LEU A 136 -10.85 4.12 11.30
N ARG A 137 -11.79 5.06 11.36
CA ARG A 137 -12.89 5.00 12.30
C ARG A 137 -13.64 3.67 12.19
N MET A 138 -13.85 3.01 13.34
CA MET A 138 -14.55 1.71 13.43
C MET A 138 -13.89 0.60 12.57
N ALA A 139 -12.66 0.77 12.12
CA ALA A 139 -11.96 -0.28 11.39
C ALA A 139 -11.60 -1.45 12.31
N ASN A 140 -11.68 -2.66 11.79
CA ASN A 140 -11.15 -3.84 12.44
C ASN A 140 -9.66 -3.97 12.10
N LEU A 141 -8.80 -3.66 13.07
CA LEU A 141 -7.34 -3.74 13.03
C LEU A 141 -6.80 -4.81 14.00
N GLN A 142 -7.64 -5.78 14.36
CA GLN A 142 -7.21 -6.86 15.27
C GLN A 142 -5.96 -7.56 14.75
N GLN A 143 -4.96 -7.71 15.62
CA GLN A 143 -3.69 -8.36 15.30
C GLN A 143 -2.93 -7.69 14.14
N ALA A 144 -3.25 -6.45 13.77
CA ALA A 144 -2.51 -5.71 12.74
C ALA A 144 -1.08 -5.42 13.20
N ASN A 145 -0.13 -5.47 12.28
CA ASN A 145 1.23 -5.03 12.50
C ASN A 145 1.39 -3.58 11.99
N LEU A 146 1.39 -2.64 12.93
CA LEU A 146 1.57 -1.21 12.73
C LEU A 146 2.84 -0.71 13.43
N GLN A 147 3.82 -1.60 13.65
CA GLN A 147 5.07 -1.27 14.32
C GLN A 147 5.75 -0.08 13.64
N GLY A 148 6.05 0.96 14.40
CA GLY A 148 6.71 2.16 13.91
C GLY A 148 5.91 2.96 12.88
N ALA A 149 4.64 2.65 12.65
CA ALA A 149 3.79 3.39 11.71
C ALA A 149 3.59 4.84 12.16
N ASN A 150 3.50 5.74 11.21
CA ASN A 150 3.13 7.12 11.45
C ASN A 150 1.61 7.28 11.33
N LEU A 151 0.93 7.35 12.48
CA LEU A 151 -0.52 7.53 12.64
C LEU A 151 -0.85 8.92 13.17
N GLN A 152 0.04 9.90 12.98
CA GLN A 152 -0.16 11.26 13.44
C GLN A 152 -1.47 11.84 12.88
N GLY A 153 -2.33 12.36 13.77
CA GLY A 153 -3.61 12.95 13.41
C GLY A 153 -4.64 11.97 12.85
N ALA A 154 -4.41 10.66 12.95
CA ALA A 154 -5.34 9.65 12.45
C ALA A 154 -6.66 9.62 13.26
N ASP A 155 -7.77 9.39 12.58
CA ASP A 155 -9.08 9.10 13.20
C ASP A 155 -9.23 7.59 13.39
N LEU A 156 -9.02 7.12 14.63
CA LEU A 156 -9.13 5.73 15.07
C LEU A 156 -10.31 5.51 16.02
N ARG A 157 -11.29 6.43 16.02
CA ARG A 157 -12.44 6.34 16.92
C ARG A 157 -13.17 5.02 16.78
N ALA A 158 -13.42 4.37 17.92
CA ALA A 158 -14.06 3.08 18.01
C ALA A 158 -13.42 1.99 17.12
N ALA A 159 -12.16 2.14 16.72
CA ALA A 159 -11.41 1.11 16.00
C ALA A 159 -11.09 -0.07 16.94
N ASP A 160 -11.08 -1.27 16.38
CA ASP A 160 -10.70 -2.47 17.12
C ASP A 160 -9.23 -2.82 16.83
N LEU A 161 -8.36 -2.47 17.77
CA LEU A 161 -6.91 -2.67 17.76
C LEU A 161 -6.48 -3.81 18.71
N GLN A 162 -7.40 -4.71 19.05
CA GLN A 162 -7.09 -5.80 19.99
C GLN A 162 -5.92 -6.65 19.45
N ASN A 163 -4.92 -6.88 20.31
CA ASN A 163 -3.68 -7.60 20.00
C ASN A 163 -2.86 -6.98 18.85
N ALA A 164 -3.08 -5.72 18.48
CA ALA A 164 -2.29 -5.05 17.45
C ALA A 164 -0.88 -4.73 17.96
N ASN A 165 0.10 -4.78 17.08
CA ASN A 165 1.46 -4.30 17.35
C ASN A 165 1.58 -2.84 16.89
N LEU A 166 1.65 -1.92 17.88
CA LEU A 166 1.84 -0.49 17.69
C LEU A 166 3.17 -0.01 18.31
N ARG A 167 4.13 -0.91 18.52
CA ARG A 167 5.44 -0.56 19.11
C ARG A 167 6.10 0.54 18.30
N GLY A 168 6.51 1.61 18.99
CA GLY A 168 7.16 2.76 18.37
C GLY A 168 6.30 3.56 17.39
N ALA A 169 4.99 3.30 17.31
CA ALA A 169 4.09 4.06 16.45
C ALA A 169 3.97 5.52 16.88
N ASN A 170 3.83 6.42 15.93
CA ASN A 170 3.56 7.82 16.19
C ASN A 170 2.04 8.07 16.17
N LEU A 171 1.45 8.19 17.36
CA LEU A 171 0.02 8.46 17.55
C LEU A 171 -0.26 9.91 17.98
N GLN A 172 0.68 10.82 17.75
CA GLN A 172 0.53 12.22 18.16
C GLN A 172 -0.69 12.87 17.48
N GLY A 173 -1.54 13.51 18.28
CA GLY A 173 -2.75 14.17 17.81
C GLY A 173 -3.81 13.23 17.22
N SER A 174 -3.65 11.91 17.32
CA SER A 174 -4.65 10.96 16.85
C SER A 174 -5.86 10.89 17.77
N ASN A 175 -7.01 10.52 17.21
CA ASN A 175 -8.24 10.33 17.98
C ASN A 175 -8.55 8.83 18.12
N LEU A 176 -8.40 8.29 19.34
CA LEU A 176 -8.71 6.90 19.71
C LEU A 176 -9.92 6.80 20.64
N GLU A 177 -10.82 7.80 20.64
CA GLU A 177 -12.02 7.78 21.46
C GLU A 177 -12.80 6.47 21.28
N GLY A 178 -13.01 5.74 22.40
CA GLY A 178 -13.71 4.45 22.39
C GLY A 178 -13.00 3.32 21.66
N ALA A 179 -11.72 3.45 21.33
CA ALA A 179 -10.97 2.38 20.66
C ALA A 179 -10.70 1.20 21.60
N ASN A 180 -10.70 -0.01 21.06
CA ASN A 180 -10.34 -1.24 21.76
C ASN A 180 -8.85 -1.55 21.56
N LEU A 181 -8.04 -1.28 22.58
CA LEU A 181 -6.58 -1.53 22.61
C LEU A 181 -6.20 -2.71 23.50
N ARG A 182 -7.13 -3.62 23.80
CA ARG A 182 -6.87 -4.77 24.67
C ARG A 182 -5.73 -5.63 24.15
N ASN A 183 -4.77 -5.96 25.03
CA ASN A 183 -3.56 -6.72 24.71
C ASN A 183 -2.72 -6.12 23.56
N ALA A 184 -2.86 -4.85 23.22
CA ALA A 184 -2.03 -4.21 22.21
C ALA A 184 -0.60 -4.00 22.75
N GLU A 185 0.40 -4.14 21.88
CA GLU A 185 1.79 -3.81 22.16
C GLU A 185 2.02 -2.33 21.84
N LEU A 186 2.21 -1.51 22.86
CA LEU A 186 2.26 -0.04 22.76
C LEU A 186 3.61 0.56 23.21
N TRP A 187 4.64 -0.28 23.43
CA TRP A 187 5.98 0.16 23.83
C TRP A 187 6.54 1.23 22.89
N GLU A 188 7.11 2.30 23.47
CA GLU A 188 7.74 3.39 22.73
C GLU A 188 6.80 4.16 21.79
N ALA A 189 5.48 3.93 21.86
CA ALA A 189 4.51 4.72 21.08
C ALA A 189 4.44 6.17 21.58
N ARG A 190 4.21 7.11 20.69
CA ARG A 190 4.16 8.54 21.00
C ARG A 190 2.72 9.01 21.04
N TRP A 191 2.32 9.55 22.22
CA TRP A 191 0.91 9.85 22.53
C TRP A 191 0.60 11.34 22.71
N TRP A 192 1.56 12.24 22.47
CA TRP A 192 1.34 13.67 22.70
C TRP A 192 0.09 14.15 21.94
N ASP A 193 -0.84 14.82 22.68
CA ASP A 193 -2.12 15.31 22.17
C ASP A 193 -3.06 14.23 21.56
N ALA A 194 -2.84 12.96 21.85
CA ALA A 194 -3.74 11.88 21.46
C ALA A 194 -4.97 11.85 22.37
N ASP A 195 -6.15 11.59 21.83
CA ASP A 195 -7.39 11.42 22.60
C ASP A 195 -7.72 9.94 22.83
N LEU A 196 -7.53 9.47 24.07
CA LEU A 196 -7.85 8.12 24.54
C LEU A 196 -9.14 8.07 25.37
N SER A 197 -10.02 9.07 25.26
CA SER A 197 -11.28 9.09 26.00
C SER A 197 -12.09 7.83 25.70
N GLU A 198 -12.60 7.17 26.75
CA GLU A 198 -13.39 5.93 26.64
C GLU A 198 -12.65 4.73 26.00
N ALA A 199 -11.34 4.84 25.72
CA ALA A 199 -10.55 3.74 25.18
C ALA A 199 -10.33 2.62 26.22
N GLU A 200 -10.18 1.39 25.73
CA GLU A 200 -9.99 0.21 26.56
C GLU A 200 -8.57 -0.37 26.36
N LEU A 201 -7.70 -0.23 27.38
CA LEU A 201 -6.31 -0.71 27.36
C LEU A 201 -6.10 -1.95 28.23
N TRP A 202 -7.13 -2.75 28.54
CA TRP A 202 -6.99 -3.97 29.31
C TRP A 202 -5.80 -4.83 28.82
N TRP A 203 -4.83 -5.12 29.72
CA TRP A 203 -3.64 -5.92 29.45
C TRP A 203 -2.78 -5.39 28.28
N ALA A 204 -2.94 -4.14 27.88
CA ALA A 204 -2.05 -3.53 26.91
C ALA A 204 -0.65 -3.34 27.52
N GLU A 205 0.37 -3.51 26.71
CA GLU A 205 1.76 -3.32 27.11
C GLU A 205 2.18 -1.86 26.91
N VAL A 206 1.91 -1.02 27.90
CA VAL A 206 2.25 0.42 27.92
C VAL A 206 2.69 0.84 29.33
N HIS A 207 3.66 1.75 29.42
CA HIS A 207 3.94 2.43 30.67
C HIS A 207 3.00 3.63 30.84
N ILE A 208 2.49 3.81 32.05
CA ILE A 208 1.55 4.93 32.34
C ILE A 208 2.23 6.28 32.11
N GLU A 209 3.54 6.36 32.36
CA GLU A 209 4.33 7.56 32.11
C GLU A 209 4.37 7.94 30.61
N ASP A 210 4.30 6.98 29.70
CA ASP A 210 4.28 7.22 28.26
C ASP A 210 2.99 7.90 27.81
N LEU A 211 1.90 7.79 28.60
CA LEU A 211 0.61 8.42 28.35
C LEU A 211 0.53 9.87 28.89
N GLU A 212 1.66 10.42 29.37
CA GLU A 212 1.73 11.83 29.73
C GLU A 212 1.54 12.70 28.45
N GLY A 213 0.58 13.59 28.47
CA GLY A 213 0.23 14.41 27.31
C GLY A 213 -0.88 13.82 26.40
N ALA A 214 -1.31 12.57 26.64
CA ALA A 214 -2.55 12.06 26.07
C ALA A 214 -3.75 12.46 26.94
N ARG A 215 -4.90 12.65 26.33
CA ARG A 215 -6.17 12.87 27.02
C ARG A 215 -6.76 11.56 27.51
N LEU A 216 -7.01 11.47 28.82
CA LEU A 216 -7.56 10.29 29.49
C LEU A 216 -8.87 10.67 30.21
N CYS A 217 -10.01 10.31 29.63
CA CYS A 217 -11.32 10.51 30.22
C CYS A 217 -12.13 9.23 30.11
N ARG A 218 -12.50 8.62 31.22
CA ARG A 218 -13.17 7.30 31.26
C ARG A 218 -12.36 6.21 30.55
N THR A 219 -11.05 6.38 30.53
CA THR A 219 -10.11 5.44 29.88
C THR A 219 -9.86 4.26 30.81
N ILE A 220 -10.05 3.04 30.32
CA ILE A 220 -9.75 1.82 31.08
C ILE A 220 -8.27 1.47 30.89
N MET A 221 -7.51 1.51 31.96
CA MET A 221 -6.07 1.27 31.99
C MET A 221 -5.73 -0.23 31.93
N PRO A 222 -4.45 -0.63 31.70
CA PRO A 222 -4.05 -2.03 31.62
C PRO A 222 -4.38 -2.88 32.84
N ASP A 223 -4.41 -2.29 34.02
CA ASP A 223 -4.76 -2.92 35.29
C ASP A 223 -6.28 -2.96 35.56
N GLY A 224 -7.07 -2.42 34.66
CA GLY A 224 -8.53 -2.34 34.74
C GLY A 224 -9.08 -1.16 35.51
N GLN A 225 -8.24 -0.28 36.00
CA GLN A 225 -8.72 0.97 36.61
C GLN A 225 -9.21 1.95 35.53
N THR A 226 -10.22 2.72 35.87
CA THR A 226 -10.69 3.81 35.00
C THR A 226 -10.01 5.11 35.41
N LEU A 227 -9.37 5.79 34.45
CA LEU A 227 -8.82 7.13 34.67
C LEU A 227 -9.72 8.19 34.06
N ASP A 228 -9.99 9.23 34.90
CA ASP A 228 -10.81 10.40 34.55
C ASP A 228 -10.00 11.70 34.62
N ARG A 229 -8.68 11.63 34.38
CA ARG A 229 -7.75 12.74 34.57
C ARG A 229 -8.18 14.02 33.84
N ASP A 230 -8.62 13.86 32.58
CA ASP A 230 -8.85 14.96 31.67
C ASP A 230 -10.33 15.10 31.23
N CYS A 231 -11.25 14.47 31.99
CA CYS A 231 -12.67 14.68 31.75
C CYS A 231 -13.03 16.16 31.99
N ALA A 232 -13.70 16.79 31.02
CA ALA A 232 -14.25 18.11 31.24
C ALA A 232 -15.14 18.07 32.49
N SER A 233 -14.78 18.80 33.52
CA SER A 233 -15.58 18.92 34.72
C SER A 233 -16.93 19.53 34.29
N HIS A 234 -17.99 18.73 34.28
CA HIS A 234 -19.37 19.20 34.27
C HIS A 234 -19.64 19.83 35.65
N SER A 235 -18.89 20.87 36.00
CA SER A 235 -19.09 21.60 37.23
C SER A 235 -19.41 23.05 36.87
N GLN A 236 -20.65 23.41 37.22
CA GLN A 236 -21.17 24.74 37.46
C GLN A 236 -21.76 25.51 36.27
N GLN A 237 -22.90 25.02 35.76
CA GLN A 237 -23.99 25.92 35.57
C GLN A 237 -25.09 25.61 36.64
N GLN A 238 -24.86 26.05 37.88
CA GLN A 238 -25.96 26.35 38.75
C GLN A 238 -26.66 27.58 38.20
N PRO A 239 -27.98 27.54 37.94
CA PRO A 239 -28.72 28.74 37.68
C PRO A 239 -28.77 29.55 39.00
N THR A 240 -28.10 30.71 39.02
CA THR A 240 -28.34 31.69 40.04
C THR A 240 -29.79 32.12 39.94
N SER A 241 -30.60 31.64 40.87
CA SER A 241 -31.91 32.17 41.17
C SER A 241 -31.80 33.58 41.71
N HIS A 242 -32.36 34.53 40.97
CA HIS A 242 -32.86 35.78 41.51
C HIS A 242 -34.25 36.05 40.98
#